data_4cd1f3fed85d4185c19962dd37067f4c
#
_entry.id   4cd1f3fed85d4185c19962dd37067f4c
#
_cell.length_a   1.000
_cell.length_b   1.000
_cell.length_c   1.000
_cell.angle_alpha   90.00
_cell.angle_beta   90.00
_cell.angle_gamma   90.00
#
_symmetry.space_group_name_H-M   'P 1'
#
loop_
_entity.id
_entity.type
_entity.pdbx_description
1 polymer ?
#
loop_
_entity_poly.entity_id
_entity_poly.type
_entity_poly.pdbx_seq_one_letter_code
_entity_poly.pdbx_strand_id
1 'polypeptide(L)'
;MRQKVEEIIKIWPLLEKELEVFMGKPHMNFSKDVAELYFKNGSKFTCEGATDSSRGLRLHSTFLDEVRDADGDIISEVILPQLNVSRRDANGLVNPYEVCNQQVIAGTSAGMKSSYAYSLLIETMIQAIIDPKRAFVMGLDYRIPAQHGLVDKKHVEKLRMSSAYNEMTFASEFMGTWAGGSEESWFDFEKLSKYRTKKNPEFTQKFRNQQNCFYFISVDVGRLQDSTIACIFRVNIKNDKYYSTLVNIEVLGRQAETKTFTQQAIDLKLLIERYNPREVLIDCNGLGLGLADEMIKTHTDARGRELPAYGFFNNDDYKKIQPKDSIPILYSMKANGPLKSKINGNAYSRLNGGLVRFLISEQEARNALLGTKLGQKMTMRERVQRLLPHEQTTKLFEEMGNLRVKNVGMDIVLEAINKRFHDDRYYAFAYGLWRIKEIEEAQMKKQRRRGAGKRNLIFFTGGA
;
A
#
# COMPACT_ATOMS: atom_id res chain seq x y z
N MET A 1 -21.62 10.17 -18.43
CA MET A 1 -22.78 9.33 -18.79
C MET A 1 -23.40 9.75 -20.13
N ARG A 2 -23.90 10.98 -20.31
CA ARG A 2 -24.59 11.46 -21.54
C ARG A 2 -23.85 11.08 -22.84
N GLN A 3 -22.57 11.44 -22.96
CA GLN A 3 -21.76 11.12 -24.14
C GLN A 3 -21.73 9.61 -24.45
N LYS A 4 -21.63 8.77 -23.43
CA LYS A 4 -21.65 7.30 -23.61
C LYS A 4 -23.01 6.79 -24.11
N VAL A 5 -24.10 7.34 -23.59
CA VAL A 5 -25.46 6.98 -24.10
C VAL A 5 -25.61 7.41 -25.57
N GLU A 6 -25.17 8.61 -25.91
CA GLU A 6 -25.20 9.10 -27.30
C GLU A 6 -24.32 8.24 -28.25
N GLU A 7 -23.14 7.79 -27.78
CA GLU A 7 -22.28 6.84 -28.51
C GLU A 7 -22.98 5.48 -28.73
N ILE A 8 -23.62 4.94 -27.69
CA ILE A 8 -24.37 3.66 -27.78
C ILE A 8 -25.53 3.78 -28.76
N ILE A 9 -26.29 4.86 -28.70
CA ILE A 9 -27.41 5.10 -29.65
C ILE A 9 -26.90 5.15 -31.09
N LYS A 10 -25.75 5.77 -31.34
CA LYS A 10 -25.14 5.79 -32.70
C LYS A 10 -24.74 4.39 -33.17
N ILE A 11 -24.26 3.54 -32.31
CA ILE A 11 -23.84 2.16 -32.63
C ILE A 11 -25.07 1.25 -32.74
N TRP A 12 -26.08 1.48 -31.90
CA TRP A 12 -27.30 0.67 -31.83
C TRP A 12 -28.55 1.55 -31.85
N PRO A 13 -28.98 1.97 -33.05
CA PRO A 13 -30.14 2.88 -33.23
C PRO A 13 -31.47 2.30 -32.74
N LEU A 14 -31.59 0.98 -32.58
CA LEU A 14 -32.78 0.34 -32.01
C LEU A 14 -33.05 0.79 -30.58
N LEU A 15 -32.03 1.12 -29.81
CA LEU A 15 -32.21 1.64 -28.45
C LEU A 15 -33.00 2.95 -28.45
N GLU A 16 -32.73 3.85 -29.40
CA GLU A 16 -33.47 5.11 -29.53
C GLU A 16 -34.93 4.88 -29.80
N LYS A 17 -35.26 3.87 -30.62
CA LYS A 17 -36.64 3.51 -30.94
C LYS A 17 -37.44 2.98 -29.77
N GLU A 18 -36.80 2.43 -28.77
CA GLU A 18 -37.41 1.94 -27.54
C GLU A 18 -37.62 3.05 -26.51
N LEU A 19 -36.94 4.20 -26.63
CA LEU A 19 -37.12 5.32 -25.73
C LEU A 19 -38.50 5.98 -25.94
N GLU A 20 -39.10 6.42 -24.83
CA GLU A 20 -40.28 7.28 -24.84
C GLU A 20 -39.95 8.59 -25.56
N VAL A 21 -40.94 9.16 -26.23
CA VAL A 21 -40.79 10.45 -26.92
C VAL A 21 -41.49 11.52 -26.09
N PHE A 22 -40.76 12.52 -25.66
CA PHE A 22 -41.27 13.68 -24.95
C PHE A 22 -40.92 14.95 -25.74
N MET A 23 -41.91 15.77 -26.04
CA MET A 23 -41.72 16.98 -26.85
C MET A 23 -40.96 16.73 -28.19
N GLY A 24 -41.21 15.61 -28.85
CA GLY A 24 -40.60 15.27 -30.15
C GLY A 24 -39.15 14.79 -30.09
N LYS A 25 -38.63 14.52 -28.90
CA LYS A 25 -37.26 14.01 -28.69
C LYS A 25 -37.26 12.79 -27.78
N PRO A 26 -36.24 11.89 -27.85
CA PRO A 26 -36.07 10.80 -26.89
C PRO A 26 -36.07 11.34 -25.47
N HIS A 27 -36.89 10.74 -24.60
CA HIS A 27 -37.04 11.16 -23.20
C HIS A 27 -35.83 10.68 -22.36
N MET A 28 -34.87 11.55 -22.26
CA MET A 28 -33.65 11.35 -21.49
C MET A 28 -33.38 12.58 -20.63
N ASN A 29 -33.02 12.37 -19.36
CA ASN A 29 -32.66 13.44 -18.43
C ASN A 29 -31.23 13.24 -17.96
N PHE A 30 -30.40 14.27 -18.08
CA PHE A 30 -28.99 14.26 -17.65
C PHE A 30 -28.71 15.47 -16.79
N SER A 31 -28.41 15.23 -15.53
CA SER A 31 -27.88 16.21 -14.61
C SER A 31 -26.41 15.93 -14.30
N LYS A 32 -25.83 16.68 -13.38
CA LYS A 32 -24.45 16.46 -12.92
C LYS A 32 -24.28 15.08 -12.29
N ASP A 33 -25.24 14.65 -11.49
CA ASP A 33 -25.13 13.50 -10.60
C ASP A 33 -26.07 12.34 -10.95
N VAL A 34 -27.03 12.57 -11.86
CA VAL A 34 -28.06 11.59 -12.25
C VAL A 34 -28.25 11.56 -13.77
N ALA A 35 -28.37 10.35 -14.31
CA ALA A 35 -28.78 10.12 -15.70
C ALA A 35 -29.99 9.19 -15.71
N GLU A 36 -31.03 9.58 -16.46
CA GLU A 36 -32.30 8.83 -16.58
C GLU A 36 -32.68 8.62 -18.04
N LEU A 37 -33.11 7.40 -18.32
CA LEU A 37 -33.68 7.01 -19.61
C LEU A 37 -35.08 6.45 -19.38
N TYR A 38 -36.06 6.93 -20.12
CA TYR A 38 -37.44 6.49 -20.04
C TYR A 38 -37.81 5.69 -21.29
N PHE A 39 -38.39 4.50 -21.08
CA PHE A 39 -38.72 3.59 -22.17
C PHE A 39 -40.22 3.52 -22.42
N LYS A 40 -40.63 3.22 -23.66
CA LYS A 40 -42.03 3.11 -24.11
C LYS A 40 -42.87 2.10 -23.34
N ASN A 41 -42.20 1.07 -22.78
CA ASN A 41 -42.87 0.06 -21.97
C ASN A 41 -43.10 0.51 -20.51
N GLY A 42 -42.81 1.77 -20.17
CA GLY A 42 -42.96 2.33 -18.83
C GLY A 42 -41.77 2.02 -17.90
N SER A 43 -40.73 1.31 -18.38
CA SER A 43 -39.53 1.08 -17.56
C SER A 43 -38.64 2.33 -17.57
N LYS A 44 -37.82 2.44 -16.53
CA LYS A 44 -36.87 3.53 -16.33
C LYS A 44 -35.52 2.98 -15.96
N PHE A 45 -34.50 3.49 -16.62
CA PHE A 45 -33.11 3.28 -16.21
C PHE A 45 -32.59 4.54 -15.53
N THR A 46 -32.05 4.41 -14.32
CA THR A 46 -31.41 5.51 -13.60
C THR A 46 -29.98 5.14 -13.26
N CYS A 47 -29.04 6.05 -13.49
CA CYS A 47 -27.67 5.92 -13.04
C CYS A 47 -27.35 7.10 -12.14
N GLU A 48 -26.96 6.81 -10.91
CA GLU A 48 -26.65 7.80 -9.88
C GLU A 48 -25.55 7.27 -8.93
N GLY A 49 -24.99 8.16 -8.10
CA GLY A 49 -24.04 7.74 -7.08
C GLY A 49 -24.73 7.00 -5.94
N ALA A 50 -24.10 5.97 -5.39
CA ALA A 50 -24.56 5.28 -4.20
C ALA A 50 -24.32 6.17 -2.96
N THR A 51 -25.33 6.88 -2.52
CA THR A 51 -25.29 7.83 -1.39
C THR A 51 -26.55 7.75 -0.56
N ASP A 52 -26.55 8.32 0.63
CA ASP A 52 -27.74 8.42 1.48
C ASP A 52 -28.92 9.14 0.80
N SER A 53 -28.64 10.03 -0.17
CA SER A 53 -29.67 10.73 -0.94
C SER A 53 -30.42 9.83 -1.93
N SER A 54 -29.90 8.64 -2.21
CA SER A 54 -30.57 7.64 -3.07
C SER A 54 -31.74 6.93 -2.36
N ARG A 55 -32.05 7.27 -1.12
CA ARG A 55 -33.19 6.69 -0.38
C ARG A 55 -34.52 7.02 -1.06
N GLY A 56 -35.41 6.03 -1.08
CA GLY A 56 -36.79 6.18 -1.55
C GLY A 56 -37.02 5.73 -3.01
N LEU A 57 -36.02 5.28 -3.70
CA LEU A 57 -36.18 4.61 -4.98
C LEU A 57 -36.89 3.26 -4.82
N ARG A 58 -37.54 2.80 -5.88
CA ARG A 58 -38.16 1.47 -5.96
C ARG A 58 -37.58 0.77 -7.18
N LEU A 59 -36.74 -0.23 -6.93
CA LEU A 59 -35.95 -0.88 -7.94
C LEU A 59 -36.37 -2.35 -8.09
N HIS A 60 -36.31 -2.86 -9.32
CA HIS A 60 -36.42 -4.30 -9.63
C HIS A 60 -35.05 -4.93 -9.85
N SER A 61 -34.10 -4.13 -10.33
CA SER A 61 -32.72 -4.56 -10.57
C SER A 61 -31.76 -3.42 -10.25
N THR A 62 -30.59 -3.75 -9.77
CA THR A 62 -29.51 -2.80 -9.58
C THR A 62 -28.21 -3.39 -10.15
N PHE A 63 -27.43 -2.53 -10.80
CA PHE A 63 -26.05 -2.82 -11.17
C PHE A 63 -25.14 -1.96 -10.28
N LEU A 64 -24.35 -2.62 -9.46
CA LEU A 64 -23.36 -1.99 -8.60
C LEU A 64 -22.00 -2.07 -9.29
N ASP A 65 -21.48 -0.93 -9.70
CA ASP A 65 -20.17 -0.84 -10.34
C ASP A 65 -19.09 -0.50 -9.29
N GLU A 66 -17.90 -1.07 -9.44
CA GLU A 66 -16.74 -0.88 -8.54
C GLU A 66 -17.08 -1.08 -7.05
N VAL A 67 -17.78 -2.18 -6.75
CA VAL A 67 -18.27 -2.48 -5.38
C VAL A 67 -17.16 -2.50 -4.34
N ARG A 68 -15.91 -2.79 -4.72
CA ARG A 68 -14.77 -2.76 -3.79
C ARG A 68 -14.53 -1.38 -3.16
N ASP A 69 -14.92 -0.31 -3.88
CA ASP A 69 -14.73 1.08 -3.46
C ASP A 69 -16.00 1.69 -2.83
N ALA A 70 -17.09 0.93 -2.85
CA ALA A 70 -18.37 1.37 -2.31
C ALA A 70 -18.46 1.18 -0.79
N ASP A 71 -19.23 2.05 -0.15
CA ASP A 71 -19.57 1.92 1.26
C ASP A 71 -20.58 0.78 1.45
N GLY A 72 -20.18 -0.27 2.19
CA GLY A 72 -21.00 -1.45 2.44
C GLY A 72 -22.27 -1.14 3.22
N ASP A 73 -22.25 -0.16 4.13
CA ASP A 73 -23.41 0.26 4.91
C ASP A 73 -24.44 0.94 4.02
N ILE A 74 -24.02 1.78 3.08
CA ILE A 74 -24.90 2.38 2.08
C ILE A 74 -25.53 1.30 1.18
N ILE A 75 -24.75 0.33 0.73
CA ILE A 75 -25.30 -0.76 -0.10
C ILE A 75 -26.34 -1.55 0.71
N SER A 76 -26.02 -2.00 1.90
CA SER A 76 -26.87 -2.89 2.71
C SER A 76 -28.08 -2.19 3.29
N GLU A 77 -27.94 -0.92 3.73
CA GLU A 77 -29.02 -0.20 4.44
C GLU A 77 -29.85 0.71 3.52
N VAL A 78 -29.29 1.14 2.39
CA VAL A 78 -29.97 2.07 1.47
C VAL A 78 -30.37 1.39 0.17
N ILE A 79 -29.42 0.76 -0.55
CA ILE A 79 -29.66 0.27 -1.92
C ILE A 79 -30.44 -1.05 -1.95
N LEU A 80 -29.97 -2.06 -1.19
CA LEU A 80 -30.62 -3.38 -1.22
C LEU A 80 -32.07 -3.36 -0.73
N PRO A 81 -32.47 -2.60 0.30
CA PRO A 81 -33.87 -2.51 0.69
C PRO A 81 -34.81 -1.92 -0.35
N GLN A 82 -34.30 -1.18 -1.34
CA GLN A 82 -35.10 -0.62 -2.44
C GLN A 82 -35.56 -1.67 -3.46
N LEU A 83 -34.94 -2.85 -3.45
CA LEU A 83 -35.25 -3.98 -4.34
C LEU A 83 -36.46 -4.82 -3.87
N ASN A 84 -37.30 -4.30 -3.00
CA ASN A 84 -38.43 -5.04 -2.40
C ASN A 84 -39.69 -5.03 -3.28
N VAL A 85 -39.63 -4.46 -4.50
CA VAL A 85 -40.77 -4.33 -5.39
C VAL A 85 -40.82 -5.51 -6.37
N SER A 86 -41.95 -6.22 -6.37
CA SER A 86 -42.16 -7.30 -7.35
C SER A 86 -42.42 -6.73 -8.74
N ARG A 87 -41.87 -7.38 -9.77
CA ARG A 87 -42.16 -7.09 -11.15
C ARG A 87 -43.65 -7.35 -11.45
N ARG A 88 -44.23 -6.48 -12.27
CA ARG A 88 -45.62 -6.61 -12.71
C ARG A 88 -45.64 -6.83 -14.22
N ASP A 89 -46.65 -7.60 -14.68
CA ASP A 89 -46.92 -7.76 -16.08
C ASP A 89 -47.59 -6.49 -16.68
N ALA A 90 -47.90 -6.50 -17.98
CA ALA A 90 -48.56 -5.39 -18.65
C ALA A 90 -49.97 -5.05 -18.08
N ASN A 91 -50.59 -5.98 -17.37
CA ASN A 91 -51.91 -5.79 -16.71
C ASN A 91 -51.76 -5.32 -15.26
N GLY A 92 -50.54 -5.10 -14.79
CA GLY A 92 -50.25 -4.68 -13.43
C GLY A 92 -50.28 -5.79 -12.39
N LEU A 93 -50.40 -7.06 -12.79
CA LEU A 93 -50.41 -8.21 -11.90
C LEU A 93 -49.02 -8.73 -11.63
N VAL A 94 -48.77 -9.17 -10.39
CA VAL A 94 -47.51 -9.82 -10.01
C VAL A 94 -47.51 -11.26 -10.53
N ASN A 95 -46.49 -11.63 -11.32
CA ASN A 95 -46.31 -13.00 -11.77
C ASN A 95 -45.73 -13.84 -10.62
N PRO A 96 -46.48 -14.82 -10.06
CA PRO A 96 -46.00 -15.64 -8.97
C PRO A 96 -44.90 -16.63 -9.38
N TYR A 97 -44.71 -16.86 -10.68
CA TYR A 97 -43.69 -17.73 -11.24
C TYR A 97 -42.45 -16.98 -11.71
N GLU A 98 -42.39 -15.66 -11.51
CA GLU A 98 -41.19 -14.86 -11.85
C GLU A 98 -40.05 -15.18 -10.87
N VAL A 99 -39.02 -15.83 -11.37
CA VAL A 99 -37.86 -16.25 -10.59
C VAL A 99 -36.90 -15.08 -10.29
N CYS A 100 -36.90 -14.07 -11.19
CA CYS A 100 -35.97 -12.94 -11.12
C CYS A 100 -36.66 -11.62 -10.75
N ASN A 101 -37.56 -11.67 -9.75
CA ASN A 101 -38.25 -10.47 -9.30
C ASN A 101 -37.31 -9.35 -8.84
N GLN A 102 -36.19 -9.74 -8.24
CA GLN A 102 -35.17 -8.84 -7.71
C GLN A 102 -33.82 -9.30 -8.24
N GLN A 103 -33.04 -8.40 -8.77
CA GLN A 103 -31.75 -8.73 -9.35
C GLN A 103 -30.69 -7.75 -8.89
N VAL A 104 -29.59 -8.28 -8.36
CA VAL A 104 -28.36 -7.54 -8.04
C VAL A 104 -27.25 -8.06 -8.93
N ILE A 105 -26.63 -7.17 -9.69
CA ILE A 105 -25.42 -7.44 -10.45
C ILE A 105 -24.32 -6.58 -9.84
N ALA A 106 -23.26 -7.22 -9.35
CA ALA A 106 -22.11 -6.55 -8.76
C ALA A 106 -20.88 -6.75 -9.66
N GLY A 107 -20.33 -5.65 -10.15
CA GLY A 107 -19.09 -5.63 -10.94
C GLY A 107 -17.97 -4.98 -10.13
N THR A 108 -16.78 -5.59 -10.13
CA THR A 108 -15.62 -5.02 -9.42
C THR A 108 -14.32 -5.68 -9.85
N SER A 109 -13.22 -4.95 -9.76
CA SER A 109 -11.89 -5.57 -9.68
C SER A 109 -11.70 -6.17 -8.29
N ALA A 110 -10.75 -7.09 -8.12
CA ALA A 110 -10.42 -7.62 -6.81
C ALA A 110 -9.83 -6.49 -5.92
N GLY A 111 -10.03 -6.62 -4.63
CA GLY A 111 -9.59 -5.66 -3.61
C GLY A 111 -9.03 -6.37 -2.38
N MET A 112 -9.41 -5.86 -1.20
CA MET A 112 -9.03 -6.46 0.09
C MET A 112 -10.05 -7.48 0.55
N LYS A 113 -9.59 -8.56 1.16
CA LYS A 113 -10.46 -9.55 1.81
C LYS A 113 -11.27 -8.99 2.98
N SER A 114 -10.86 -7.85 3.52
CA SER A 114 -11.61 -7.12 4.55
C SER A 114 -12.71 -6.21 3.98
N SER A 115 -12.85 -6.09 2.65
CA SER A 115 -13.85 -5.22 2.03
C SER A 115 -15.23 -5.86 2.00
N TYR A 116 -16.26 -5.03 1.97
CA TYR A 116 -17.64 -5.46 1.74
C TYR A 116 -17.79 -6.29 0.46
N ALA A 117 -17.10 -5.90 -0.62
CA ALA A 117 -17.11 -6.63 -1.89
C ALA A 117 -16.63 -8.08 -1.76
N TYR A 118 -15.64 -8.35 -0.91
CA TYR A 118 -15.20 -9.72 -0.65
C TYR A 118 -16.22 -10.52 0.15
N SER A 119 -16.84 -9.92 1.16
CA SER A 119 -17.94 -10.56 1.91
C SER A 119 -19.10 -10.90 0.98
N LEU A 120 -19.50 -9.95 0.12
CA LEU A 120 -20.55 -10.16 -0.89
C LEU A 120 -20.18 -11.27 -1.88
N LEU A 121 -18.92 -11.35 -2.31
CA LEU A 121 -18.41 -12.44 -3.16
C LEU A 121 -18.59 -13.79 -2.48
N ILE A 122 -18.13 -13.93 -1.22
CA ILE A 122 -18.23 -15.19 -0.46
C ILE A 122 -19.69 -15.59 -0.24
N GLU A 123 -20.54 -14.64 0.16
CA GLU A 123 -21.98 -14.89 0.33
C GLU A 123 -22.63 -15.34 -0.98
N THR A 124 -22.31 -14.69 -2.10
CA THR A 124 -22.84 -15.06 -3.42
C THR A 124 -22.31 -16.43 -3.86
N MET A 125 -21.05 -16.77 -3.57
CA MET A 125 -20.51 -18.11 -3.84
C MET A 125 -21.23 -19.20 -3.03
N ILE A 126 -21.49 -18.95 -1.76
CA ILE A 126 -22.26 -19.87 -0.91
C ILE A 126 -23.67 -20.05 -1.47
N GLN A 127 -24.34 -18.97 -1.87
CA GLN A 127 -25.66 -19.02 -2.48
C GLN A 127 -25.66 -19.76 -3.82
N ALA A 128 -24.63 -19.57 -4.65
CA ALA A 128 -24.49 -20.29 -5.91
C ALA A 128 -24.30 -21.81 -5.73
N ILE A 129 -23.69 -22.24 -4.63
CA ILE A 129 -23.58 -23.66 -4.25
C ILE A 129 -24.94 -24.21 -3.79
N ILE A 130 -25.70 -23.43 -3.02
CA ILE A 130 -27.00 -23.86 -2.47
C ILE A 130 -28.07 -23.84 -3.56
N ASP A 131 -28.15 -22.77 -4.36
CA ASP A 131 -29.13 -22.61 -5.44
C ASP A 131 -28.48 -21.97 -6.69
N PRO A 132 -27.89 -22.78 -7.59
CA PRO A 132 -27.20 -22.30 -8.77
C PRO A 132 -28.11 -21.61 -9.81
N LYS A 133 -29.43 -21.69 -9.62
CA LYS A 133 -30.38 -20.97 -10.48
C LYS A 133 -30.56 -19.50 -10.07
N ARG A 134 -30.25 -19.18 -8.81
CA ARG A 134 -30.46 -17.84 -8.26
C ARG A 134 -29.19 -17.01 -8.06
N ALA A 135 -28.05 -17.67 -8.02
CA ALA A 135 -26.79 -16.97 -7.85
C ALA A 135 -25.70 -17.46 -8.79
N PHE A 136 -24.88 -16.57 -9.25
CA PHE A 136 -23.78 -16.84 -10.17
C PHE A 136 -22.59 -15.94 -9.84
N VAL A 137 -21.40 -16.52 -9.88
CA VAL A 137 -20.13 -15.79 -9.69
C VAL A 137 -19.21 -16.10 -10.85
N MET A 138 -18.60 -15.06 -11.40
CA MET A 138 -17.57 -15.16 -12.42
C MET A 138 -16.38 -14.28 -12.07
N GLY A 139 -15.19 -14.84 -12.06
CA GLY A 139 -13.93 -14.11 -11.90
C GLY A 139 -12.97 -14.51 -12.99
N LEU A 140 -12.39 -13.53 -13.67
CA LEU A 140 -11.46 -13.72 -14.78
C LEU A 140 -10.23 -12.85 -14.58
N ASP A 141 -9.06 -13.37 -14.99
CA ASP A 141 -7.87 -12.54 -15.12
C ASP A 141 -7.76 -11.95 -16.55
N TYR A 142 -6.89 -10.96 -16.73
CA TYR A 142 -6.74 -10.23 -17.99
C TYR A 142 -6.37 -11.13 -19.20
N ARG A 143 -5.87 -12.33 -18.96
CA ARG A 143 -5.44 -13.26 -20.02
C ARG A 143 -6.62 -13.75 -20.85
N ILE A 144 -7.77 -13.96 -20.23
CA ILE A 144 -8.98 -14.40 -20.91
C ILE A 144 -9.52 -13.30 -21.87
N PRO A 145 -9.81 -12.06 -21.43
CA PRO A 145 -10.22 -11.02 -22.37
C PRO A 145 -9.13 -10.68 -23.40
N ALA A 146 -7.84 -10.86 -23.07
CA ALA A 146 -6.76 -10.68 -24.03
C ALA A 146 -6.76 -11.74 -25.15
N GLN A 147 -7.15 -12.99 -24.87
CA GLN A 147 -7.33 -14.04 -25.89
C GLN A 147 -8.45 -13.71 -26.87
N HIS A 148 -9.47 -12.99 -26.42
CA HIS A 148 -10.61 -12.54 -27.23
C HIS A 148 -10.39 -11.15 -27.86
N GLY A 149 -9.19 -10.59 -27.77
CA GLY A 149 -8.86 -9.29 -28.36
C GLY A 149 -9.52 -8.08 -27.68
N LEU A 150 -10.11 -8.27 -26.49
CA LEU A 150 -10.79 -7.22 -25.73
C LEU A 150 -9.80 -6.37 -24.91
N VAL A 151 -8.60 -6.91 -24.66
CA VAL A 151 -7.53 -6.24 -23.89
C VAL A 151 -6.21 -6.40 -24.64
N ASP A 152 -5.43 -5.34 -24.77
CA ASP A 152 -4.08 -5.40 -25.33
C ASP A 152 -3.10 -5.99 -24.30
N LYS A 153 -2.78 -7.27 -24.47
CA LYS A 153 -1.84 -8.01 -23.61
C LYS A 153 -0.48 -7.31 -23.51
N LYS A 154 0.04 -6.76 -24.60
CA LYS A 154 1.36 -6.09 -24.61
C LYS A 154 1.33 -4.81 -23.79
N HIS A 155 0.21 -4.08 -23.81
CA HIS A 155 0.01 -2.91 -22.98
C HIS A 155 -0.02 -3.26 -21.50
N VAL A 156 -0.74 -4.31 -21.11
CA VAL A 156 -0.82 -4.79 -19.72
C VAL A 156 0.55 -5.25 -19.21
N GLU A 157 1.30 -6.01 -20.01
CA GLU A 157 2.66 -6.43 -19.65
C GLU A 157 3.63 -5.24 -19.52
N LYS A 158 3.46 -4.20 -20.35
CA LYS A 158 4.24 -2.95 -20.25
C LYS A 158 3.91 -2.18 -18.95
N LEU A 159 2.65 -2.14 -18.55
CA LEU A 159 2.22 -1.57 -17.26
C LEU A 159 2.85 -2.31 -16.09
N ARG A 160 2.88 -3.65 -16.10
CA ARG A 160 3.53 -4.47 -15.08
C ARG A 160 5.02 -4.15 -14.91
N MET A 161 5.70 -3.78 -16.01
CA MET A 161 7.11 -3.37 -15.99
C MET A 161 7.33 -1.90 -15.62
N SER A 162 6.25 -1.15 -15.47
CA SER A 162 6.32 0.28 -15.12
C SER A 162 6.62 0.46 -13.64
N SER A 163 7.47 1.42 -13.31
CA SER A 163 7.76 1.81 -11.93
C SER A 163 6.57 2.44 -11.18
N ALA A 164 5.55 2.87 -11.93
CA ALA A 164 4.32 3.41 -11.36
C ALA A 164 3.35 2.32 -10.86
N TYR A 165 3.55 1.06 -11.26
CA TYR A 165 2.70 -0.05 -10.90
C TYR A 165 3.37 -0.94 -9.85
N ASN A 166 2.74 -1.16 -8.72
CA ASN A 166 3.20 -2.16 -7.76
C ASN A 166 2.55 -3.54 -8.05
N GLU A 167 3.18 -4.62 -7.59
CA GLU A 167 2.73 -5.99 -7.88
C GLU A 167 1.36 -6.30 -7.27
N MET A 168 1.02 -5.67 -6.14
CA MET A 168 -0.28 -5.83 -5.50
C MET A 168 -1.41 -5.18 -6.31
N THR A 169 -1.20 -3.95 -6.80
CA THR A 169 -2.15 -3.29 -7.69
C THR A 169 -2.33 -4.10 -8.97
N PHE A 170 -1.25 -4.64 -9.54
CA PHE A 170 -1.33 -5.50 -10.72
C PHE A 170 -2.14 -6.78 -10.44
N ALA A 171 -1.89 -7.44 -9.31
CA ALA A 171 -2.61 -8.63 -8.91
C ALA A 171 -4.11 -8.37 -8.71
N SER A 172 -4.45 -7.23 -8.10
CA SER A 172 -5.83 -6.80 -7.89
C SER A 172 -6.53 -6.45 -9.21
N GLU A 173 -5.95 -5.55 -10.02
CA GLU A 173 -6.61 -5.00 -11.21
C GLU A 173 -6.66 -5.97 -12.39
N PHE A 174 -5.62 -6.77 -12.58
CA PHE A 174 -5.47 -7.59 -13.79
C PHE A 174 -5.54 -9.10 -13.54
N MET A 175 -5.22 -9.56 -12.32
CA MET A 175 -5.20 -10.99 -12.02
C MET A 175 -6.42 -11.45 -11.21
N GLY A 176 -7.30 -10.53 -10.80
CA GLY A 176 -8.46 -10.85 -9.99
C GLY A 176 -8.10 -11.43 -8.61
N THR A 177 -6.92 -11.09 -8.08
CA THR A 177 -6.41 -11.67 -6.83
C THR A 177 -6.75 -10.78 -5.65
N TRP A 178 -7.54 -11.32 -4.72
CA TRP A 178 -7.89 -10.64 -3.49
C TRP A 178 -6.71 -10.64 -2.51
N ALA A 179 -6.40 -9.47 -1.95
CA ALA A 179 -5.28 -9.27 -1.03
C ALA A 179 -5.74 -9.26 0.43
N GLY A 180 -4.80 -9.53 1.36
CA GLY A 180 -5.03 -9.59 2.81
C GLY A 180 -4.91 -10.99 3.38
N GLY A 181 -4.44 -11.06 4.65
CA GLY A 181 -4.31 -12.30 5.43
C GLY A 181 -5.63 -12.69 6.12
N SER A 182 -5.59 -13.74 6.94
CA SER A 182 -6.72 -14.25 7.70
C SER A 182 -7.31 -13.19 8.65
N GLU A 183 -8.59 -13.09 8.59
CA GLU A 183 -9.56 -12.49 9.51
C GLU A 183 -9.46 -10.97 9.75
N GLU A 184 -8.37 -10.38 10.23
CA GLU A 184 -8.31 -8.94 10.50
C GLU A 184 -6.97 -8.30 10.13
N SER A 185 -5.85 -9.05 10.20
CA SER A 185 -4.52 -8.50 9.95
C SER A 185 -4.23 -8.30 8.47
N TRP A 186 -3.67 -7.13 8.13
CA TRP A 186 -3.14 -6.83 6.80
C TRP A 186 -1.99 -7.75 6.37
N PHE A 187 -1.21 -8.22 7.33
CA PHE A 187 -0.03 -9.03 7.09
C PHE A 187 -0.24 -10.48 7.47
N ASP A 188 0.15 -11.40 6.58
CA ASP A 188 0.16 -12.83 6.82
C ASP A 188 1.40 -13.22 7.65
N PHE A 189 1.16 -13.49 8.93
CA PHE A 189 2.21 -13.83 9.89
C PHE A 189 2.98 -15.11 9.57
N GLU A 190 2.29 -16.16 9.12
CA GLU A 190 2.93 -17.43 8.78
C GLU A 190 3.90 -17.25 7.63
N LYS A 191 3.48 -16.49 6.62
CA LYS A 191 4.29 -16.19 5.46
C LYS A 191 5.48 -15.31 5.83
N LEU A 192 5.29 -14.30 6.66
CA LEU A 192 6.34 -13.38 7.06
C LEU A 192 7.37 -14.04 7.99
N SER A 193 6.96 -14.96 8.85
CA SER A 193 7.84 -15.71 9.75
C SER A 193 8.92 -16.48 8.99
N LYS A 194 8.64 -16.95 7.76
CA LYS A 194 9.61 -17.62 6.89
C LYS A 194 10.79 -16.72 6.50
N TYR A 195 10.64 -15.41 6.58
CA TYR A 195 11.69 -14.45 6.26
C TYR A 195 12.52 -14.01 7.48
N ARG A 196 12.23 -14.53 8.67
CA ARG A 196 13.03 -14.36 9.89
C ARG A 196 14.22 -15.33 9.89
N THR A 197 15.21 -15.05 9.06
CA THR A 197 16.32 -15.98 8.79
C THR A 197 17.67 -15.50 9.30
N LYS A 198 17.78 -14.23 9.72
CA LYS A 198 19.03 -13.66 10.18
C LYS A 198 19.27 -13.95 11.67
N LYS A 199 20.28 -14.77 11.98
CA LYS A 199 20.58 -15.21 13.34
C LYS A 199 21.23 -14.14 14.22
N ASN A 200 22.13 -13.33 13.65
CA ASN A 200 22.90 -12.36 14.41
C ASN A 200 22.59 -10.92 13.96
N PRO A 201 22.32 -10.01 14.90
CA PRO A 201 22.19 -8.59 14.60
C PRO A 201 23.56 -8.00 14.18
N GLU A 202 23.51 -6.84 13.59
CA GLU A 202 24.70 -6.05 13.29
C GLU A 202 24.65 -4.77 14.09
N PHE A 203 25.69 -4.50 14.90
CA PHE A 203 25.78 -3.32 15.75
C PHE A 203 26.66 -2.23 15.15
N THR A 204 27.44 -2.60 14.15
CA THR A 204 28.33 -1.73 13.40
C THR A 204 28.35 -2.16 11.95
N GLN A 205 28.86 -1.31 11.08
CA GLN A 205 29.10 -1.64 9.69
C GLN A 205 30.02 -2.87 9.56
N LYS A 206 29.51 -3.95 8.95
CA LYS A 206 30.31 -5.16 8.64
C LYS A 206 30.95 -5.11 7.27
N PHE A 207 30.33 -4.39 6.35
CA PHE A 207 30.79 -4.26 4.96
C PHE A 207 30.93 -2.77 4.66
N ARG A 208 32.05 -2.38 4.06
CA ARG A 208 32.19 -1.02 3.51
C ARG A 208 31.16 -0.83 2.39
N ASN A 209 30.61 0.38 2.28
CA ASN A 209 29.71 0.72 1.18
C ASN A 209 30.40 0.44 -0.15
N GLN A 210 29.95 -0.62 -0.81
CA GLN A 210 30.40 -1.05 -2.12
C GLN A 210 29.27 -0.82 -3.14
N GLN A 211 29.55 -0.94 -4.42
CA GLN A 211 28.54 -0.77 -5.46
C GLN A 211 27.30 -1.67 -5.27
N ASN A 212 27.49 -2.85 -4.66
CA ASN A 212 26.45 -3.87 -4.50
C ASN A 212 25.95 -4.05 -3.07
N CYS A 213 26.45 -3.26 -2.11
CA CYS A 213 26.02 -3.36 -0.70
C CYS A 213 26.16 -2.00 0.00
N PHE A 214 25.12 -1.55 0.71
CA PHE A 214 25.15 -0.34 1.52
C PHE A 214 24.23 -0.46 2.73
N TYR A 215 24.47 0.39 3.75
CA TYR A 215 23.56 0.57 4.88
C TYR A 215 22.63 1.75 4.64
N PHE A 216 21.43 1.64 5.18
CA PHE A 216 20.39 2.65 5.13
C PHE A 216 19.71 2.74 6.49
N ILE A 217 19.44 3.94 6.97
CA ILE A 217 18.74 4.16 8.24
C ILE A 217 17.45 4.91 7.96
N SER A 218 16.34 4.47 8.56
CA SER A 218 15.04 5.12 8.49
C SER A 218 14.53 5.39 9.89
N VAL A 219 14.09 6.62 10.14
CA VAL A 219 13.70 7.10 11.47
C VAL A 219 12.27 7.60 11.44
N ASP A 220 11.43 7.04 12.30
CA ASP A 220 10.13 7.58 12.67
C ASP A 220 10.26 8.29 14.03
N VAL A 221 9.74 9.52 14.12
CA VAL A 221 10.06 10.43 15.23
C VAL A 221 8.90 10.53 16.21
N GLY A 222 9.11 10.03 17.41
CA GLY A 222 8.20 10.18 18.54
C GLY A 222 8.72 11.11 19.64
N ARG A 223 7.84 11.51 20.55
CA ARG A 223 8.17 12.31 21.75
C ARG A 223 7.25 11.92 22.90
N LEU A 224 7.76 12.01 24.14
CA LEU A 224 7.01 11.72 25.36
C LEU A 224 6.50 10.28 25.43
N GLN A 225 5.28 10.02 24.99
CA GLN A 225 4.67 8.68 25.02
C GLN A 225 5.11 7.80 23.84
N ASP A 226 5.34 8.40 22.68
CA ASP A 226 5.79 7.67 21.48
C ASP A 226 7.31 7.52 21.46
N SER A 227 7.80 6.46 20.84
CA SER A 227 9.22 6.17 20.74
C SER A 227 9.78 6.63 19.40
N THR A 228 10.93 7.31 19.42
CA THR A 228 11.70 7.53 18.17
C THR A 228 12.42 6.25 17.80
N ILE A 229 12.06 5.68 16.67
CA ILE A 229 12.55 4.38 16.19
C ILE A 229 13.45 4.58 14.99
N ALA A 230 14.65 4.00 15.06
CA ALA A 230 15.57 3.89 13.94
C ALA A 230 15.64 2.43 13.45
N CYS A 231 15.20 2.19 12.21
CA CYS A 231 15.36 0.92 11.51
C CYS A 231 16.63 0.95 10.65
N ILE A 232 17.52 0.00 10.89
CA ILE A 232 18.80 -0.12 10.21
C ILE A 232 18.73 -1.27 9.21
N PHE A 233 18.87 -0.93 7.93
CA PHE A 233 18.86 -1.89 6.83
C PHE A 233 20.26 -2.07 6.27
N ARG A 234 20.59 -3.32 5.96
CA ARG A 234 21.65 -3.65 5.01
C ARG A 234 20.99 -4.02 3.69
N VAL A 235 21.31 -3.28 2.64
CA VAL A 235 20.77 -3.47 1.30
C VAL A 235 21.83 -4.14 0.42
N ASN A 236 21.48 -5.28 -0.16
CA ASN A 236 22.32 -6.00 -1.12
C ASN A 236 21.67 -5.92 -2.50
N ILE A 237 22.46 -5.58 -3.52
CA ILE A 237 21.99 -5.51 -4.90
C ILE A 237 22.37 -6.79 -5.62
N LYS A 238 21.38 -7.49 -6.20
CA LYS A 238 21.57 -8.75 -6.91
C LYS A 238 20.67 -8.77 -8.14
N ASN A 239 21.23 -8.90 -9.32
CA ASN A 239 20.47 -8.87 -10.58
C ASN A 239 19.54 -7.63 -10.67
N ASP A 240 20.09 -6.45 -10.39
CA ASP A 240 19.41 -5.16 -10.35
C ASP A 240 18.24 -5.04 -9.33
N LYS A 241 18.00 -6.06 -8.50
CA LYS A 241 17.03 -6.05 -7.41
C LYS A 241 17.70 -5.76 -6.07
N TYR A 242 17.01 -4.97 -5.24
CA TYR A 242 17.49 -4.55 -3.93
C TYR A 242 16.86 -5.41 -2.83
N TYR A 243 17.69 -6.25 -2.21
CA TYR A 243 17.30 -7.11 -1.08
C TYR A 243 17.64 -6.41 0.23
N SER A 244 16.63 -6.11 1.02
CA SER A 244 16.74 -5.41 2.29
C SER A 244 16.80 -6.41 3.44
N THR A 245 17.82 -6.35 4.27
CA THR A 245 17.89 -7.10 5.53
C THR A 245 17.78 -6.10 6.68
N LEU A 246 16.76 -6.20 7.51
CA LEU A 246 16.65 -5.44 8.74
C LEU A 246 17.64 -6.04 9.73
N VAL A 247 18.74 -5.33 9.99
CA VAL A 247 19.88 -5.85 10.76
C VAL A 247 19.86 -5.39 12.21
N ASN A 248 19.16 -4.29 12.49
CA ASN A 248 18.96 -3.75 13.82
C ASN A 248 17.74 -2.80 13.85
N ILE A 249 17.16 -2.63 15.03
CA ILE A 249 16.20 -1.56 15.35
C ILE A 249 16.65 -0.96 16.67
N GLU A 250 16.82 0.35 16.71
CA GLU A 250 17.19 1.08 17.93
C GLU A 250 16.13 2.11 18.31
N VAL A 251 15.90 2.25 19.61
CA VAL A 251 15.03 3.27 20.20
C VAL A 251 15.91 4.41 20.65
N LEU A 252 15.77 5.59 20.01
CA LEU A 252 16.57 6.76 20.30
C LEU A 252 16.07 7.49 21.54
N GLY A 253 16.98 8.09 22.30
CA GLY A 253 16.65 8.79 23.54
C GLY A 253 16.26 7.87 24.71
N ARG A 254 16.45 6.55 24.61
CA ARG A 254 16.01 5.58 25.63
C ARG A 254 16.73 5.72 26.96
N GLN A 255 17.99 6.17 26.96
CA GLN A 255 18.82 6.25 28.15
C GLN A 255 18.73 7.61 28.86
N ALA A 256 18.03 8.58 28.29
CA ALA A 256 17.88 9.91 28.85
C ALA A 256 16.69 9.97 29.82
N GLU A 257 16.86 10.69 30.95
CA GLU A 257 15.76 10.99 31.87
C GLU A 257 14.63 11.76 31.16
N THR A 258 15.00 12.58 30.17
CA THR A 258 14.07 13.30 29.30
C THR A 258 14.35 12.97 27.84
N LYS A 259 13.31 12.54 27.08
CA LYS A 259 13.41 12.26 25.64
C LYS A 259 13.47 13.57 24.86
N THR A 260 14.61 14.27 24.88
CA THR A 260 14.80 15.51 24.11
C THR A 260 15.23 15.22 22.68
N PHE A 261 14.89 16.09 21.74
CA PHE A 261 15.38 15.97 20.36
C PHE A 261 16.89 16.05 20.25
N THR A 262 17.55 16.84 21.13
CA THR A 262 19.00 16.92 21.21
C THR A 262 19.62 15.56 21.52
N GLN A 263 19.08 14.83 22.52
CA GLN A 263 19.59 13.49 22.85
C GLN A 263 19.33 12.49 21.72
N GLN A 264 18.13 12.56 21.11
CA GLN A 264 17.82 11.72 19.96
C GLN A 264 18.76 12.00 18.77
N ALA A 265 19.10 13.27 18.52
CA ALA A 265 20.06 13.65 17.50
C ALA A 265 21.47 13.12 17.77
N ILE A 266 21.93 13.22 19.02
CA ILE A 266 23.22 12.63 19.43
C ILE A 266 23.23 11.14 19.18
N ASP A 267 22.19 10.41 19.61
CA ASP A 267 22.08 8.96 19.41
C ASP A 267 22.06 8.61 17.92
N LEU A 268 21.32 9.37 17.10
CA LEU A 268 21.27 9.14 15.65
C LEU A 268 22.61 9.43 14.97
N LYS A 269 23.34 10.47 15.39
CA LYS A 269 24.69 10.78 14.89
C LYS A 269 25.67 9.65 15.21
N LEU A 270 25.60 9.11 16.41
CA LEU A 270 26.39 7.93 16.80
C LEU A 270 26.03 6.68 15.98
N LEU A 271 24.75 6.51 15.61
CA LEU A 271 24.33 5.45 14.69
C LEU A 271 24.92 5.67 13.28
N ILE A 272 24.88 6.88 12.77
CA ILE A 272 25.47 7.24 11.48
C ILE A 272 26.96 6.88 11.44
N GLU A 273 27.71 7.22 12.48
CA GLU A 273 29.13 6.84 12.57
C GLU A 273 29.34 5.33 12.62
N ARG A 274 28.51 4.61 13.37
CA ARG A 274 28.64 3.13 13.51
C ARG A 274 28.34 2.37 12.22
N TYR A 275 27.37 2.83 11.43
CA TYR A 275 26.90 2.11 10.23
C TYR A 275 27.35 2.73 8.92
N ASN A 276 27.83 3.98 8.93
CA ASN A 276 28.19 4.73 7.74
C ASN A 276 27.16 4.54 6.61
N PRO A 277 25.89 4.93 6.83
CA PRO A 277 24.80 4.67 5.87
C PRO A 277 24.97 5.53 4.62
N ARG A 278 24.47 5.03 3.51
CA ARG A 278 24.39 5.80 2.26
C ARG A 278 23.47 7.01 2.39
N GLU A 279 22.33 6.83 3.06
CA GLU A 279 21.33 7.85 3.32
C GLU A 279 20.64 7.56 4.66
N VAL A 280 20.13 8.61 5.30
CA VAL A 280 19.31 8.54 6.51
C VAL A 280 17.99 9.25 6.23
N LEU A 281 16.89 8.50 6.28
CA LEU A 281 15.55 9.06 6.16
C LEU A 281 15.01 9.45 7.53
N ILE A 282 14.45 10.66 7.63
CA ILE A 282 13.75 11.14 8.82
C ILE A 282 12.32 11.51 8.41
N ASP A 283 11.32 10.99 9.12
CA ASP A 283 9.95 11.51 8.98
C ASP A 283 9.88 12.92 9.57
N CYS A 284 9.73 13.90 8.70
CA CYS A 284 9.66 15.33 9.05
C CYS A 284 8.21 15.82 9.16
N ASN A 285 7.23 14.94 9.38
CA ASN A 285 5.88 15.36 9.74
C ASN A 285 5.81 15.76 11.22
N GLY A 286 5.18 16.90 11.52
CA GLY A 286 4.92 17.33 12.89
C GLY A 286 6.18 17.35 13.78
N LEU A 287 6.28 16.40 14.71
CA LEU A 287 7.36 16.29 15.68
C LEU A 287 8.74 16.05 15.04
N GLY A 288 8.79 15.47 13.86
CA GLY A 288 10.03 15.16 13.17
C GLY A 288 10.86 16.38 12.77
N LEU A 289 10.23 17.56 12.66
CA LEU A 289 10.95 18.82 12.46
C LEU A 289 11.92 19.14 13.61
N GLY A 290 11.53 18.83 14.86
CA GLY A 290 12.40 19.07 16.02
C GLY A 290 13.68 18.23 15.98
N LEU A 291 13.63 16.98 15.56
CA LEU A 291 14.82 16.18 15.34
C LEU A 291 15.64 16.68 14.16
N ALA A 292 14.96 17.06 13.06
CA ALA A 292 15.61 17.58 11.86
C ALA A 292 16.41 18.87 12.16
N ASP A 293 15.85 19.78 12.98
CA ASP A 293 16.52 21.02 13.42
C ASP A 293 17.76 20.74 14.27
N GLU A 294 17.75 19.69 15.05
CA GLU A 294 18.93 19.29 15.83
C GLU A 294 19.97 18.58 14.96
N MET A 295 19.58 17.82 13.94
CA MET A 295 20.54 17.12 13.09
C MET A 295 21.46 18.04 12.29
N ILE A 296 21.01 19.23 11.94
CA ILE A 296 21.79 20.22 11.19
C ILE A 296 22.78 21.03 12.07
N LYS A 297 22.79 20.82 13.39
CA LYS A 297 23.72 21.44 14.35
C LYS A 297 24.86 20.50 14.68
N THR A 298 25.99 21.00 15.16
CA THR A 298 27.02 20.20 15.83
C THR A 298 26.59 19.88 17.25
N HIS A 299 27.00 18.74 17.76
CA HIS A 299 26.74 18.33 19.16
C HIS A 299 28.00 17.72 19.79
N THR A 300 28.01 17.65 21.11
CA THR A 300 29.08 16.97 21.84
C THR A 300 28.52 15.71 22.50
N ASP A 301 29.19 14.56 22.31
CA ASP A 301 28.80 13.32 22.97
C ASP A 301 29.21 13.28 24.46
N ALA A 302 28.77 12.27 25.20
CA ALA A 302 29.07 12.10 26.60
C ALA A 302 30.58 11.95 26.92
N ARG A 303 31.43 11.77 25.90
CA ARG A 303 32.87 11.68 26.00
C ARG A 303 33.58 12.99 25.67
N GLY A 304 32.85 14.05 25.42
CA GLY A 304 33.39 15.35 25.01
C GLY A 304 33.82 15.45 23.54
N ARG A 305 33.45 14.45 22.70
CA ARG A 305 33.81 14.42 21.29
C ARG A 305 32.74 15.17 20.48
N GLU A 306 33.18 16.02 19.59
CA GLU A 306 32.29 16.76 18.68
C GLU A 306 31.74 15.84 17.58
N LEU A 307 30.42 15.89 17.40
CA LEU A 307 29.66 15.20 16.34
C LEU A 307 29.27 16.22 15.25
N PRO A 308 29.53 15.92 13.97
CA PRO A 308 29.32 16.87 12.89
C PRO A 308 27.84 17.19 12.65
N ALA A 309 27.60 18.31 11.97
CA ALA A 309 26.31 18.64 11.38
C ALA A 309 26.03 17.76 10.17
N TYR A 310 24.80 17.23 10.07
CA TYR A 310 24.34 16.49 8.89
C TYR A 310 23.27 17.31 8.17
N GLY A 311 23.33 17.32 6.82
CA GLY A 311 22.48 18.16 6.00
C GLY A 311 21.47 17.37 5.17
N PHE A 312 20.33 18.01 4.88
CA PHE A 312 19.30 17.49 3.98
C PHE A 312 19.66 17.81 2.53
N PHE A 313 19.58 16.79 1.65
CA PHE A 313 19.85 16.99 0.22
C PHE A 313 18.58 17.13 -0.63
N ASN A 314 17.39 16.80 -0.10
CA ASN A 314 16.11 16.84 -0.82
C ASN A 314 15.14 17.89 -0.29
N ASN A 315 15.53 18.75 0.65
CA ASN A 315 14.67 19.75 1.25
C ASN A 315 15.29 21.15 1.11
N ASP A 316 14.71 21.99 0.26
CA ASP A 316 15.28 23.29 -0.10
C ASP A 316 15.22 24.32 1.06
N ASP A 317 14.28 24.17 2.01
CA ASP A 317 14.22 25.03 3.18
C ASP A 317 15.38 24.74 4.13
N TYR A 318 15.66 23.45 4.37
CA TYR A 318 16.83 23.06 5.17
C TYR A 318 18.15 23.41 4.48
N LYS A 319 18.25 23.34 3.16
CA LYS A 319 19.45 23.76 2.41
C LYS A 319 19.81 25.23 2.62
N LYS A 320 18.84 26.10 2.94
CA LYS A 320 19.07 27.52 3.21
C LYS A 320 19.63 27.80 4.60
N ILE A 321 19.26 26.98 5.59
CA ILE A 321 19.56 27.20 7.01
C ILE A 321 20.65 26.27 7.57
N GLN A 322 20.92 25.14 6.95
CA GLN A 322 21.96 24.21 7.38
C GLN A 322 23.37 24.77 7.09
N PRO A 323 24.38 24.43 7.92
CA PRO A 323 25.77 24.81 7.67
C PRO A 323 26.25 24.33 6.30
N LYS A 324 27.09 25.12 5.63
CA LYS A 324 27.62 24.80 4.28
C LYS A 324 28.53 23.57 4.27
N ASP A 325 29.17 23.28 5.38
CA ASP A 325 30.05 22.13 5.63
C ASP A 325 29.32 20.90 6.16
N SER A 326 27.98 20.96 6.31
CA SER A 326 27.18 19.83 6.75
C SER A 326 27.28 18.64 5.78
N ILE A 327 27.35 17.44 6.29
CA ILE A 327 27.43 16.20 5.50
C ILE A 327 26.06 15.87 4.91
N PRO A 328 25.87 15.88 3.55
CA PRO A 328 24.55 15.81 2.93
C PRO A 328 24.05 14.35 2.77
N ILE A 329 23.63 13.72 3.85
CA ILE A 329 23.12 12.35 3.85
C ILE A 329 21.66 12.22 4.32
N LEU A 330 21.04 13.33 4.80
CA LEU A 330 19.68 13.28 5.33
C LEU A 330 18.64 13.44 4.22
N TYR A 331 17.63 12.58 4.26
CA TYR A 331 16.46 12.61 3.41
C TYR A 331 15.22 12.97 4.23
N SER A 332 14.59 14.10 3.93
CA SER A 332 13.35 14.53 4.58
C SER A 332 12.16 13.82 3.92
N MET A 333 11.42 13.03 4.69
CA MET A 333 10.15 12.43 4.29
C MET A 333 9.00 13.29 4.84
N LYS A 334 8.02 13.59 3.99
CA LYS A 334 6.74 14.19 4.39
C LYS A 334 5.62 13.39 3.73
N ALA A 335 5.13 12.37 4.41
CA ALA A 335 4.13 11.48 3.86
C ALA A 335 2.71 12.02 4.14
N ASN A 336 2.02 12.43 3.08
CA ASN A 336 0.58 12.69 3.07
C ASN A 336 -0.22 11.38 2.87
N GLY A 337 -1.55 11.43 2.96
CA GLY A 337 -2.42 10.27 2.83
C GLY A 337 -2.15 9.41 1.57
N PRO A 338 -2.19 9.98 0.36
CA PRO A 338 -1.90 9.24 -0.87
C PRO A 338 -0.48 8.64 -0.92
N LEU A 339 0.51 9.31 -0.35
CA LEU A 339 1.87 8.77 -0.27
C LEU A 339 1.95 7.63 0.77
N LYS A 340 1.29 7.77 1.93
CA LYS A 340 1.19 6.68 2.93
C LYS A 340 0.56 5.43 2.33
N SER A 341 -0.51 5.57 1.54
CA SER A 341 -1.11 4.46 0.80
C SER A 341 -0.10 3.73 -0.09
N LYS A 342 0.69 4.47 -0.89
CA LYS A 342 1.75 3.90 -1.73
C LYS A 342 2.87 3.24 -0.92
N ILE A 343 3.23 3.80 0.22
CA ILE A 343 4.23 3.25 1.15
C ILE A 343 3.75 1.92 1.71
N ASN A 344 2.52 1.85 2.17
CA ASN A 344 1.91 0.62 2.70
C ASN A 344 1.85 -0.48 1.63
N GLY A 345 1.38 -0.16 0.42
CA GLY A 345 1.37 -1.09 -0.71
C GLY A 345 2.77 -1.57 -1.11
N ASN A 346 3.78 -0.70 -1.06
CA ASN A 346 5.17 -1.08 -1.31
C ASN A 346 5.72 -2.03 -0.25
N ALA A 347 5.48 -1.74 1.04
CA ALA A 347 5.91 -2.59 2.15
C ALA A 347 5.32 -4.01 1.97
N TYR A 348 4.01 -4.09 1.72
CA TYR A 348 3.33 -5.35 1.44
C TYR A 348 3.94 -6.10 0.25
N SER A 349 4.16 -5.42 -0.87
CA SER A 349 4.72 -6.03 -2.09
C SER A 349 6.14 -6.54 -1.88
N ARG A 350 7.01 -5.78 -1.22
CA ARG A 350 8.39 -6.21 -0.95
C ARG A 350 8.47 -7.37 0.02
N LEU A 351 7.59 -7.41 1.01
CA LEU A 351 7.46 -8.52 1.95
C LEU A 351 6.99 -9.79 1.24
N ASN A 352 5.90 -9.72 0.52
CA ASN A 352 5.37 -10.87 -0.22
C ASN A 352 6.28 -11.35 -1.35
N GLY A 353 7.02 -10.43 -1.98
CA GLY A 353 8.03 -10.74 -3.00
C GLY A 353 9.33 -11.33 -2.45
N GLY A 354 9.45 -11.51 -1.13
CA GLY A 354 10.63 -12.09 -0.48
C GLY A 354 11.89 -11.23 -0.59
N LEU A 355 11.72 -9.91 -0.79
CA LEU A 355 12.82 -8.95 -0.90
C LEU A 355 13.32 -8.44 0.45
N VAL A 356 12.69 -8.89 1.55
CA VAL A 356 13.04 -8.48 2.91
C VAL A 356 13.43 -9.69 3.75
N ARG A 357 14.41 -9.51 4.64
CA ARG A 357 14.82 -10.50 5.64
C ARG A 357 14.87 -9.83 7.02
N PHE A 358 14.57 -10.62 8.05
CA PHE A 358 14.51 -10.17 9.44
C PHE A 358 15.39 -11.01 10.35
N LEU A 359 15.65 -10.48 11.53
CA LEU A 359 16.23 -11.24 12.62
C LEU A 359 15.26 -12.36 13.04
N ILE A 360 15.81 -13.49 13.48
CA ILE A 360 15.03 -14.58 14.10
C ILE A 360 14.28 -14.06 15.32
N SER A 361 13.29 -14.81 15.81
CA SER A 361 12.51 -14.41 16.98
C SER A 361 13.39 -14.24 18.21
N GLU A 362 12.94 -13.43 19.17
CA GLU A 362 13.64 -13.26 20.42
C GLU A 362 13.83 -14.60 21.13
N GLN A 363 12.81 -15.44 21.15
CA GLN A 363 12.86 -16.76 21.77
C GLN A 363 13.91 -17.67 21.13
N GLU A 364 13.93 -17.74 19.79
CA GLU A 364 14.96 -18.51 19.07
C GLU A 364 16.37 -17.96 19.32
N ALA A 365 16.52 -16.64 19.32
CA ALA A 365 17.81 -15.99 19.59
C ALA A 365 18.27 -16.24 21.02
N ARG A 366 17.37 -16.20 22.01
CA ARG A 366 17.65 -16.51 23.41
C ARG A 366 18.11 -17.96 23.57
N ASN A 367 17.38 -18.90 22.97
CA ASN A 367 17.73 -20.32 23.00
C ASN A 367 19.09 -20.58 22.34
N ALA A 368 19.32 -19.98 21.17
CA ALA A 368 20.58 -20.08 20.45
C ALA A 368 21.75 -19.50 21.26
N LEU A 369 21.56 -18.35 21.93
CA LEU A 369 22.57 -17.70 22.72
C LEU A 369 22.95 -18.55 23.98
N LEU A 370 21.94 -19.02 24.72
CA LEU A 370 22.12 -19.83 25.92
C LEU A 370 22.70 -21.22 25.63
N GLY A 371 22.45 -21.75 24.43
CA GLY A 371 23.07 -23.01 23.96
C GLY A 371 24.57 -22.92 23.67
N THR A 372 25.16 -21.72 23.70
CA THR A 372 26.60 -21.54 23.46
C THR A 372 27.40 -21.32 24.76
N LYS A 373 28.62 -21.87 24.84
CA LYS A 373 29.54 -21.61 25.97
C LYS A 373 29.80 -20.11 26.18
N LEU A 374 29.84 -19.34 25.10
CA LEU A 374 30.05 -17.89 25.17
C LEU A 374 28.82 -17.20 25.78
N GLY A 375 27.62 -17.54 25.35
CA GLY A 375 26.38 -16.95 25.87
C GLY A 375 26.15 -17.27 27.35
N GLN A 376 26.56 -18.48 27.80
CA GLN A 376 26.49 -18.85 29.23
C GLN A 376 27.41 -18.01 30.10
N LYS A 377 28.58 -17.60 29.59
CA LYS A 377 29.57 -16.76 30.29
C LYS A 377 29.26 -15.26 30.26
N MET A 378 28.36 -14.82 29.41
CA MET A 378 27.95 -13.40 29.27
C MET A 378 27.26 -12.92 30.55
N THR A 379 27.54 -11.69 30.92
CA THR A 379 26.79 -10.96 31.97
C THR A 379 25.33 -10.74 31.50
N MET A 380 24.44 -10.49 32.45
CA MET A 380 23.05 -10.18 32.14
C MET A 380 22.93 -8.96 31.20
N ARG A 381 23.75 -7.93 31.42
CA ARG A 381 23.79 -6.72 30.60
C ARG A 381 24.19 -7.01 29.15
N GLU A 382 25.21 -7.81 28.93
CA GLU A 382 25.65 -8.20 27.59
C GLU A 382 24.59 -9.04 26.87
N ARG A 383 23.90 -9.96 27.55
CA ARG A 383 22.81 -10.76 27.02
C ARG A 383 21.65 -9.86 26.56
N VAL A 384 21.22 -8.93 27.42
CA VAL A 384 20.15 -7.97 27.10
C VAL A 384 20.52 -7.14 25.89
N GLN A 385 21.72 -6.57 25.82
CA GLN A 385 22.18 -5.79 24.69
C GLN A 385 22.18 -6.62 23.39
N ARG A 386 22.55 -7.88 23.46
CA ARG A 386 22.62 -8.75 22.29
C ARG A 386 21.24 -9.23 21.80
N LEU A 387 20.28 -9.38 22.70
CA LEU A 387 18.91 -9.80 22.39
C LEU A 387 17.99 -8.64 22.01
N LEU A 388 18.32 -7.41 22.42
CA LEU A 388 17.51 -6.23 22.18
C LEU A 388 17.08 -6.04 20.70
N PRO A 389 17.95 -6.22 19.67
CA PRO A 389 17.50 -6.12 18.28
C PRO A 389 16.46 -7.18 17.88
N HIS A 390 16.54 -8.37 18.45
CA HIS A 390 15.57 -9.44 18.22
C HIS A 390 14.22 -9.13 18.88
N GLU A 391 14.25 -8.60 20.11
CA GLU A 391 13.07 -8.09 20.83
C GLU A 391 12.38 -6.99 20.01
N GLN A 392 13.13 -5.99 19.55
CA GLN A 392 12.58 -4.90 18.76
C GLN A 392 12.02 -5.38 17.41
N THR A 393 12.65 -6.37 16.78
CA THR A 393 12.12 -6.99 15.56
C THR A 393 10.86 -7.79 15.86
N THR A 394 10.75 -8.45 17.00
CA THR A 394 9.51 -9.15 17.42
C THR A 394 8.38 -8.14 17.66
N LYS A 395 8.67 -7.03 18.33
CA LYS A 395 7.71 -5.92 18.49
C LYS A 395 7.23 -5.33 17.15
N LEU A 396 8.12 -5.20 16.15
CA LEU A 396 7.72 -4.83 14.80
C LEU A 396 6.70 -5.82 14.22
N PHE A 397 6.90 -7.11 14.41
CA PHE A 397 5.95 -8.14 13.96
C PHE A 397 4.62 -8.06 14.71
N GLU A 398 4.63 -7.77 16.01
CA GLU A 398 3.42 -7.54 16.81
C GLU A 398 2.64 -6.31 16.32
N GLU A 399 3.34 -5.19 16.03
CA GLU A 399 2.74 -4.00 15.42
C GLU A 399 2.14 -4.32 14.06
N MET A 400 2.88 -5.00 13.19
CA MET A 400 2.37 -5.42 11.86
C MET A 400 1.13 -6.31 11.98
N GLY A 401 1.08 -7.20 12.98
CA GLY A 401 -0.08 -8.06 13.24
C GLY A 401 -1.30 -7.32 13.77
N ASN A 402 -1.06 -6.19 14.39
CA ASN A 402 -2.12 -5.32 14.91
C ASN A 402 -2.65 -4.31 13.87
N LEU A 403 -2.15 -4.34 12.63
CA LEU A 403 -2.60 -3.45 11.57
C LEU A 403 -3.64 -4.11 10.68
N ARG A 404 -4.77 -3.47 10.49
CA ARG A 404 -5.79 -3.83 9.50
C ARG A 404 -5.99 -2.70 8.49
N VAL A 405 -6.56 -3.05 7.35
CA VAL A 405 -6.93 -2.04 6.36
C VAL A 405 -8.26 -1.41 6.75
N LYS A 406 -8.25 -0.09 6.78
CA LYS A 406 -9.46 0.71 6.75
C LYS A 406 -9.65 1.21 5.33
N ASN A 407 -10.73 0.80 4.68
CA ASN A 407 -11.04 1.26 3.33
C ASN A 407 -11.46 2.73 3.36
N VAL A 408 -10.67 3.58 2.69
CA VAL A 408 -11.00 4.99 2.46
C VAL A 408 -10.83 5.23 0.96
N GLY A 409 -11.83 4.89 0.18
CA GLY A 409 -11.76 4.96 -1.27
C GLY A 409 -10.67 4.03 -1.83
N MET A 410 -9.84 4.53 -2.75
CA MET A 410 -8.73 3.78 -3.34
C MET A 410 -7.46 3.76 -2.45
N ASP A 411 -7.44 4.45 -1.32
CA ASP A 411 -6.26 4.57 -0.48
C ASP A 411 -6.17 3.43 0.53
N ILE A 412 -4.98 2.82 0.63
CA ILE A 412 -4.65 1.82 1.65
C ILE A 412 -4.30 2.55 2.94
N VAL A 413 -5.31 2.77 3.77
CA VAL A 413 -5.14 3.32 5.13
C VAL A 413 -5.04 2.16 6.10
N LEU A 414 -3.96 2.11 6.87
CA LEU A 414 -3.81 1.14 7.95
C LEU A 414 -4.24 1.77 9.27
N GLU A 415 -4.99 1.03 10.06
CA GLU A 415 -5.34 1.39 11.42
C GLU A 415 -5.01 0.25 12.39
N ALA A 416 -4.69 0.58 13.62
CA ALA A 416 -4.47 -0.41 14.65
C ALA A 416 -5.78 -1.10 15.06
N ILE A 417 -5.81 -2.43 15.06
CA ILE A 417 -6.91 -3.26 15.56
C ILE A 417 -7.11 -2.93 17.04
N ASN A 418 -6.03 -2.91 17.81
CA ASN A 418 -6.02 -2.50 19.20
C ASN A 418 -5.24 -1.18 19.34
N LYS A 419 -5.94 -0.09 19.64
CA LYS A 419 -5.39 1.27 19.78
C LYS A 419 -4.36 1.45 20.92
N ARG A 420 -4.17 0.45 21.78
CA ARG A 420 -3.13 0.48 22.82
C ARG A 420 -1.74 0.15 22.30
N PHE A 421 -1.65 -0.40 21.09
CA PHE A 421 -0.37 -0.69 20.44
C PHE A 421 -0.01 0.45 19.51
N HIS A 422 1.23 0.92 19.62
CA HIS A 422 1.84 1.90 18.75
C HIS A 422 2.26 1.23 17.43
N ASP A 423 2.42 2.02 16.38
CA ASP A 423 2.84 1.58 15.02
C ASP A 423 4.16 2.25 14.57
N ASP A 424 4.91 2.83 15.52
CA ASP A 424 6.15 3.58 15.27
C ASP A 424 7.21 2.75 14.53
N ARG A 425 7.38 1.47 14.90
CA ARG A 425 8.35 0.57 14.24
C ARG A 425 7.93 0.24 12.83
N TYR A 426 6.62 0.03 12.63
CA TYR A 426 6.11 -0.25 11.31
C TYR A 426 6.32 0.93 10.36
N TYR A 427 6.06 2.17 10.77
CA TYR A 427 6.26 3.31 9.89
C TYR A 427 7.74 3.59 9.64
N ALA A 428 8.61 3.51 10.65
CA ALA A 428 10.06 3.57 10.45
C ALA A 428 10.55 2.53 9.43
N PHE A 429 10.03 1.31 9.49
CA PHE A 429 10.33 0.22 8.57
C PHE A 429 9.77 0.47 7.17
N ALA A 430 8.51 0.85 7.05
CA ALA A 430 7.82 1.04 5.77
C ALA A 430 8.39 2.21 4.96
N TYR A 431 8.71 3.34 5.62
CA TYR A 431 9.39 4.48 5.01
C TYR A 431 10.76 4.11 4.47
N GLY A 432 11.53 3.31 5.23
CA GLY A 432 12.81 2.80 4.78
C GLY A 432 12.70 1.96 3.52
N LEU A 433 11.75 1.04 3.45
CA LEU A 433 11.52 0.22 2.26
C LEU A 433 11.08 1.04 1.05
N TRP A 434 10.27 2.08 1.28
CA TRP A 434 9.85 3.00 0.22
C TRP A 434 11.06 3.73 -0.38
N ARG A 435 11.90 4.33 0.46
CA ARG A 435 13.08 5.05 -0.03
C ARG A 435 14.08 4.14 -0.74
N ILE A 436 14.30 2.94 -0.23
CA ILE A 436 15.14 1.92 -0.91
C ILE A 436 14.58 1.61 -2.30
N LYS A 437 13.25 1.52 -2.48
CA LYS A 437 12.63 1.37 -3.79
C LYS A 437 12.90 2.58 -4.70
N GLU A 438 12.77 3.80 -4.22
CA GLU A 438 13.06 5.00 -5.00
C GLU A 438 14.52 5.03 -5.49
N ILE A 439 15.48 4.61 -4.63
CA ILE A 439 16.89 4.48 -4.98
C ILE A 439 17.09 3.41 -6.07
N GLU A 440 16.43 2.25 -5.95
CA GLU A 440 16.42 1.17 -6.92
C GLU A 440 15.93 1.65 -8.30
N GLU A 441 14.77 2.32 -8.33
CA GLU A 441 14.16 2.88 -9.54
C GLU A 441 15.05 3.95 -10.21
N ALA A 442 15.65 4.84 -9.42
CA ALA A 442 16.57 5.85 -9.92
C ALA A 442 17.80 5.22 -10.58
N GLN A 443 18.35 4.16 -9.98
CA GLN A 443 19.48 3.41 -10.55
C GLN A 443 19.10 2.72 -11.86
N MET A 444 17.94 2.06 -11.91
CA MET A 444 17.44 1.42 -13.14
C MET A 444 17.22 2.44 -14.27
N LYS A 445 16.64 3.61 -13.96
CA LYS A 445 16.46 4.69 -14.94
C LYS A 445 17.83 5.18 -15.49
N LYS A 446 18.83 5.31 -14.63
CA LYS A 446 20.19 5.72 -15.00
C LYS A 446 20.88 4.69 -15.91
N GLN A 447 20.72 3.41 -15.63
CA GLN A 447 21.26 2.32 -16.45
C GLN A 447 20.59 2.26 -17.83
N ARG A 448 19.24 2.38 -17.89
CA ARG A 448 18.50 2.43 -19.16
C ARG A 448 18.94 3.59 -20.04
N ARG A 449 19.17 4.79 -19.48
CA ARG A 449 19.69 5.95 -20.22
C ARG A 449 21.09 5.70 -20.75
N ARG A 450 21.97 5.05 -19.98
CA ARG A 450 23.34 4.68 -20.43
C ARG A 450 23.31 3.60 -21.51
N GLY A 451 22.37 2.66 -21.45
CA GLY A 451 22.16 1.63 -22.48
C GLY A 451 21.58 2.17 -23.79
N ALA A 452 20.67 3.15 -23.69
CA ALA A 452 20.08 3.81 -24.86
C ALA A 452 21.09 4.68 -25.61
N GLY A 453 22.04 5.32 -24.91
CA GLY A 453 23.11 6.11 -25.55
C GLY A 453 24.18 5.28 -26.30
N LYS A 454 24.17 3.95 -26.14
CA LYS A 454 25.06 3.05 -26.89
C LYS A 454 24.43 2.42 -28.14
N ARG A 455 23.16 2.67 -28.42
CA ARG A 455 22.53 2.31 -29.68
C ARG A 455 22.89 3.40 -30.69
N ASN A 456 23.92 3.16 -31.52
CA ASN A 456 24.19 3.94 -32.71
C ASN A 456 22.92 3.92 -33.56
N LEU A 457 22.30 5.10 -33.75
CA LEU A 457 21.27 5.31 -34.76
C LEU A 457 21.97 5.10 -36.12
N ILE A 458 21.82 3.90 -36.69
CA ILE A 458 22.17 3.67 -38.08
C ILE A 458 21.03 4.31 -38.89
N PHE A 459 21.29 5.52 -39.38
CA PHE A 459 20.43 6.13 -40.39
C PHE A 459 20.73 5.42 -41.71
N PHE A 460 19.82 4.61 -42.21
CA PHE A 460 19.79 4.22 -43.61
C PHE A 460 19.38 5.45 -44.42
N THR A 461 20.33 6.17 -45.02
CA THR A 461 20.06 7.08 -46.11
C THR A 461 19.80 6.20 -47.34
N GLY A 462 18.52 5.97 -47.68
CA GLY A 462 18.14 5.42 -48.96
C GLY A 462 18.55 6.42 -50.05
N GLY A 463 19.61 6.11 -50.79
CA GLY A 463 19.91 6.77 -52.06
C GLY A 463 18.89 6.32 -53.12
N ALA A 464 18.48 7.30 -53.92
CA ALA A 464 17.56 7.20 -55.03
C ALA A 464 18.05 6.21 -56.13
#